data_a9faddd201c31f2ca3a6de1a62c2213e
#
_entry.id   a9faddd201c31f2ca3a6de1a62c2213e
#
_cell.length_a   1.000
_cell.length_b   1.000
_cell.length_c   1.000
_cell.angle_alpha   90.00
_cell.angle_beta   90.00
_cell.angle_gamma   90.00
#
_symmetry.space_group_name_H-M   'P 1'
#
loop_
_entity.id
_entity.type
_entity.pdbx_description
1 polymer ?
#
loop_
_entity_poly.entity_id
_entity_poly.type
_entity_poly.pdbx_seq_one_letter_code
_entity_poly.pdbx_strand_id
1 'polypeptide(L)'
;MKTIFDKETRDELITRIQTLNQNSVPQWGKMNIYQMLKHCTLCEEMYLGKTVYPRQFIGRIFGKIALKNLTKDDAPMGKNAPTNRSFKVQQIAGNVLDERDKWITLIGEYGNYNQPEFVHWFFGKMTKEQVGCLAYKHTDHHLRQFNS
;
A
#
# COMPACT_ATOMS: atom_id res chain seq x y z
N MET A 1 16.66 5.60 1.33
CA MET A 1 15.22 5.52 0.95
C MET A 1 14.39 5.28 2.18
N LYS A 2 13.28 5.98 2.31
CA LYS A 2 12.32 5.75 3.39
C LYS A 2 11.74 4.33 3.33
N THR A 3 11.55 3.72 4.48
CA THR A 3 11.01 2.37 4.59
C THR A 3 9.99 2.29 5.72
N ILE A 4 8.94 1.51 5.53
CA ILE A 4 7.92 1.30 6.57
C ILE A 4 8.47 0.55 7.80
N PHE A 5 9.66 -0.05 7.69
CA PHE A 5 10.31 -0.72 8.82
C PHE A 5 10.94 0.22 9.83
N ASP A 6 11.17 1.50 9.48
CA ASP A 6 11.63 2.51 10.42
C ASP A 6 10.47 2.97 11.31
N LYS A 7 10.68 2.99 12.62
CA LYS A 7 9.63 3.37 13.57
C LYS A 7 9.12 4.81 13.32
N GLU A 8 10.03 5.75 13.12
CA GLU A 8 9.69 7.16 12.86
C GLU A 8 8.86 7.30 11.59
N THR A 9 9.21 6.56 10.52
CA THR A 9 8.44 6.53 9.28
C THR A 9 7.03 5.97 9.50
N ARG A 10 6.89 4.90 10.29
CA ARG A 10 5.54 4.37 10.62
C ARG A 10 4.71 5.35 11.43
N ASP A 11 5.31 5.99 12.43
CA ASP A 11 4.62 6.96 13.28
C ASP A 11 4.14 8.18 12.45
N GLU A 12 4.97 8.67 11.50
CA GLU A 12 4.58 9.69 10.52
C GLU A 12 3.36 9.25 9.70
N LEU A 13 3.42 8.05 9.12
CA LEU A 13 2.33 7.52 8.30
C LEU A 13 1.04 7.35 9.11
N ILE A 14 1.11 6.79 10.32
CA ILE A 14 -0.04 6.62 11.22
C ILE A 14 -0.65 7.97 11.56
N THR A 15 0.13 8.98 11.90
CA THR A 15 -0.34 10.34 12.18
C THR A 15 -1.12 10.90 10.99
N ARG A 16 -0.63 10.72 9.78
CA ARG A 16 -1.31 11.15 8.55
C ARG A 16 -2.59 10.34 8.31
N ILE A 17 -2.58 9.02 8.49
CA ILE A 17 -3.79 8.19 8.36
C ILE A 17 -4.88 8.64 9.33
N GLN A 18 -4.54 9.05 10.56
CA GLN A 18 -5.49 9.51 11.57
C GLN A 18 -6.25 10.78 11.17
N THR A 19 -5.71 11.61 10.27
CA THR A 19 -6.43 12.81 9.77
C THR A 19 -7.55 12.47 8.80
N LEU A 20 -7.55 11.26 8.21
CA LEU A 20 -8.56 10.83 7.25
C LEU A 20 -9.90 10.58 7.94
N ASN A 21 -10.97 11.06 7.30
CA ASN A 21 -12.34 10.92 7.79
C ASN A 21 -13.33 10.85 6.61
N GLN A 22 -14.61 10.71 6.91
CA GLN A 22 -15.68 10.57 5.91
C GLN A 22 -15.80 11.74 4.92
N ASN A 23 -15.25 12.91 5.25
CA ASN A 23 -15.28 14.10 4.40
C ASN A 23 -14.01 14.23 3.54
N SER A 24 -13.03 13.32 3.69
CA SER A 24 -11.81 13.35 2.89
C SER A 24 -12.13 13.06 1.43
N VAL A 25 -11.64 13.93 0.53
CA VAL A 25 -11.87 13.85 -0.91
C VAL A 25 -10.56 13.63 -1.68
N PRO A 26 -10.57 12.85 -2.76
CA PRO A 26 -9.35 12.59 -3.52
C PRO A 26 -8.95 13.79 -4.37
N GLN A 27 -7.64 14.06 -4.46
CA GLN A 27 -7.05 15.05 -5.37
C GLN A 27 -6.94 14.51 -6.80
N TRP A 28 -6.97 13.19 -6.99
CA TRP A 28 -6.97 12.49 -8.28
C TRP A 28 -7.54 11.08 -8.14
N GLY A 29 -7.85 10.45 -9.28
CA GLY A 29 -8.39 9.08 -9.31
C GLY A 29 -9.90 9.04 -9.11
N LYS A 30 -10.43 7.83 -8.91
CA LYS A 30 -11.88 7.56 -8.87
C LYS A 30 -12.36 6.95 -7.55
N MET A 31 -11.44 6.51 -6.69
CA MET A 31 -11.81 5.92 -5.39
C MET A 31 -12.29 7.02 -4.44
N ASN A 32 -13.41 6.77 -3.77
CA ASN A 32 -13.78 7.55 -2.59
C ASN A 32 -12.94 7.14 -1.38
N ILE A 33 -13.12 7.82 -0.24
CA ILE A 33 -12.32 7.57 0.97
C ILE A 33 -12.46 6.12 1.47
N TYR A 34 -13.67 5.56 1.53
CA TYR A 34 -13.86 4.18 1.96
C TYR A 34 -13.16 3.18 1.02
N GLN A 35 -13.30 3.37 -0.28
CA GLN A 35 -12.67 2.51 -1.27
C GLN A 35 -11.13 2.56 -1.19
N MET A 36 -10.56 3.74 -0.95
CA MET A 36 -9.11 3.88 -0.81
C MET A 36 -8.62 3.18 0.46
N LEU A 37 -9.26 3.42 1.61
CA LEU A 37 -8.88 2.76 2.87
C LEU A 37 -8.96 1.24 2.73
N LYS A 38 -10.06 0.73 2.18
CA LYS A 38 -10.23 -0.71 1.93
C LYS A 38 -9.20 -1.28 0.96
N HIS A 39 -8.86 -0.54 -0.10
CA HIS A 39 -7.80 -0.90 -1.02
C HIS A 39 -6.45 -1.00 -0.28
N CYS A 40 -6.11 -0.03 0.54
CA CYS A 40 -4.88 -0.03 1.31
C CYS A 40 -4.82 -1.21 2.28
N THR A 41 -5.89 -1.48 3.05
CA THR A 41 -5.90 -2.63 3.97
C THR A 41 -5.71 -3.96 3.25
N LEU A 42 -6.31 -4.16 2.08
CA LEU A 42 -6.11 -5.37 1.26
C LEU A 42 -4.65 -5.50 0.79
N CYS A 43 -4.01 -4.38 0.41
CA CYS A 43 -2.61 -4.38 0.01
C CYS A 43 -1.67 -4.68 1.20
N GLU A 44 -1.93 -4.10 2.37
CA GLU A 44 -1.13 -4.37 3.56
C GLU A 44 -1.28 -5.83 4.03
N GLU A 45 -2.49 -6.39 4.01
CA GLU A 45 -2.71 -7.81 4.29
C GLU A 45 -1.87 -8.71 3.39
N MET A 46 -1.73 -8.35 2.11
CA MET A 46 -0.85 -9.07 1.19
C MET A 46 0.64 -8.87 1.54
N TYR A 47 1.10 -7.63 1.77
CA TYR A 47 2.51 -7.37 2.10
C TYR A 47 2.93 -8.05 3.41
N LEU A 48 2.02 -8.13 4.38
CA LEU A 48 2.21 -8.82 5.65
C LEU A 48 2.08 -10.36 5.54
N GLY A 49 1.81 -10.88 4.34
CA GLY A 49 1.68 -12.32 4.10
C GLY A 49 0.39 -12.95 4.64
N LYS A 50 -0.61 -12.15 5.03
CA LYS A 50 -1.91 -12.63 5.52
C LYS A 50 -2.79 -13.16 4.38
N THR A 51 -2.58 -12.65 3.17
CA THR A 51 -3.27 -13.09 1.94
C THR A 51 -2.25 -13.31 0.82
N VAL A 52 -2.50 -14.32 -0.01
CA VAL A 52 -1.62 -14.68 -1.14
C VAL A 52 -2.41 -14.59 -2.44
N TYR A 53 -1.80 -13.99 -3.45
CA TYR A 53 -2.39 -13.83 -4.78
C TYR A 53 -1.54 -14.52 -5.85
N PRO A 54 -2.17 -15.17 -6.83
CA PRO A 54 -1.44 -15.86 -7.90
C PRO A 54 -0.65 -14.89 -8.76
N ARG A 55 0.54 -15.35 -9.21
CA ARG A 55 1.42 -14.58 -10.08
C ARG A 55 0.75 -14.29 -11.43
N GLN A 56 0.70 -13.02 -11.82
CA GLN A 56 0.25 -12.61 -13.14
C GLN A 56 1.33 -12.82 -14.21
N PHE A 57 0.91 -13.23 -15.40
CA PHE A 57 1.82 -13.48 -16.52
C PHE A 57 2.63 -12.23 -16.90
N ILE A 58 1.98 -11.07 -17.04
CA ILE A 58 2.63 -9.79 -17.35
C ILE A 58 3.68 -9.44 -16.29
N GLY A 59 3.38 -9.71 -15.01
CA GLY A 59 4.33 -9.49 -13.91
C GLY A 59 5.56 -10.38 -13.97
N ARG A 60 5.47 -11.57 -14.60
CA ARG A 60 6.63 -12.44 -14.80
C ARG A 60 7.64 -11.84 -15.79
N ILE A 61 7.17 -11.06 -16.76
CA ILE A 61 8.01 -10.42 -17.79
C ILE A 61 8.54 -9.07 -17.29
N PHE A 62 7.67 -8.19 -16.82
CA PHE A 62 8.01 -6.79 -16.54
C PHE A 62 8.18 -6.47 -15.05
N GLY A 63 7.79 -7.37 -14.15
CA GLY A 63 7.72 -7.10 -12.72
C GLY A 63 9.04 -6.67 -12.10
N LYS A 64 10.14 -7.33 -12.46
CA LYS A 64 11.48 -7.00 -11.93
C LYS A 64 11.98 -5.62 -12.39
N ILE A 65 11.72 -5.25 -13.64
CA ILE A 65 12.10 -3.93 -14.17
C ILE A 65 11.26 -2.86 -13.50
N ALA A 66 9.96 -3.08 -13.37
CA ALA A 66 9.05 -2.15 -12.69
C ALA A 66 9.43 -1.96 -11.21
N LEU A 67 9.76 -3.05 -10.50
CA LEU A 67 10.22 -2.98 -9.11
C LEU A 67 11.50 -2.15 -8.98
N LYS A 68 12.50 -2.43 -9.83
CA LYS A 68 13.77 -1.66 -9.84
C LYS A 68 13.51 -0.17 -10.05
N ASN A 69 12.64 0.19 -10.98
CA ASN A 69 12.30 1.60 -11.24
C ASN A 69 11.55 2.24 -10.07
N LEU A 70 10.68 1.48 -9.40
CA LEU A 70 9.90 1.97 -8.26
C LEU A 70 10.76 2.18 -7.01
N THR A 71 11.77 1.32 -6.81
CA THR A 71 12.62 1.32 -5.62
C THR A 71 14.01 1.94 -5.85
N LYS A 72 14.22 2.70 -6.92
CA LYS A 72 15.52 3.32 -7.23
C LYS A 72 15.81 4.59 -6.44
N ASP A 73 14.77 5.33 -6.03
CA ASP A 73 14.85 6.64 -5.38
C ASP A 73 13.62 6.88 -4.49
N ASP A 74 13.56 8.01 -3.80
CA ASP A 74 12.42 8.40 -2.96
C ASP A 74 11.32 9.20 -3.71
N ALA A 75 11.39 9.27 -5.05
CA ALA A 75 10.37 9.95 -5.84
C ALA A 75 8.98 9.33 -5.62
N PRO A 76 7.91 10.14 -5.53
CA PRO A 76 6.55 9.65 -5.37
C PRO A 76 6.14 8.69 -6.50
N MET A 77 5.23 7.78 -6.20
CA MET A 77 4.64 6.91 -7.23
C MET A 77 3.83 7.73 -8.24
N GLY A 78 3.84 7.28 -9.51
CA GLY A 78 3.03 7.88 -10.56
C GLY A 78 1.53 7.78 -10.27
N LYS A 79 0.78 8.84 -10.60
CA LYS A 79 -0.68 8.88 -10.45
C LYS A 79 -1.37 7.92 -11.43
N ASN A 80 -2.54 7.39 -11.02
CA ASN A 80 -3.40 6.54 -11.85
C ASN A 80 -2.73 5.25 -12.37
N ALA A 81 -1.79 4.68 -11.61
CA ALA A 81 -1.20 3.39 -11.94
C ALA A 81 -2.27 2.27 -12.01
N PRO A 82 -2.14 1.33 -12.96
CA PRO A 82 -3.08 0.22 -13.05
C PRO A 82 -3.09 -0.64 -11.79
N THR A 83 -4.28 -0.98 -11.30
CA THR A 83 -4.49 -1.83 -10.12
C THR A 83 -5.08 -3.17 -10.53
N ASN A 84 -4.59 -4.27 -9.91
CA ASN A 84 -5.18 -5.60 -10.09
C ASN A 84 -6.64 -5.62 -9.64
N ARG A 85 -7.46 -6.42 -10.35
CA ARG A 85 -8.89 -6.59 -10.01
C ARG A 85 -9.12 -7.02 -8.57
N SER A 86 -8.23 -7.85 -7.99
CA SER A 86 -8.32 -8.30 -6.60
C SER A 86 -8.24 -7.19 -5.55
N PHE A 87 -7.67 -6.03 -5.91
CA PHE A 87 -7.56 -4.86 -5.04
C PHE A 87 -8.53 -3.73 -5.44
N LYS A 88 -9.38 -3.95 -6.45
CA LYS A 88 -10.43 -3.00 -6.83
C LYS A 88 -11.64 -3.18 -5.95
N VAL A 89 -11.89 -2.21 -5.10
CA VAL A 89 -13.04 -2.21 -4.19
C VAL A 89 -14.30 -1.77 -4.94
N GLN A 90 -15.25 -2.70 -5.10
CA GLN A 90 -16.54 -2.44 -5.76
C GLN A 90 -17.54 -1.77 -4.80
N GLN A 91 -17.46 -2.10 -3.51
CA GLN A 91 -18.29 -1.49 -2.48
C GLN A 91 -17.99 0.00 -2.38
N ILE A 92 -19.01 0.83 -2.53
CA ILE A 92 -18.86 2.30 -2.54
C ILE A 92 -19.05 2.94 -1.16
N ALA A 93 -19.57 2.20 -0.18
CA ALA A 93 -19.84 2.70 1.17
C ALA A 93 -19.54 1.63 2.23
N GLY A 94 -19.11 2.08 3.41
CA GLY A 94 -18.82 1.27 4.59
C GLY A 94 -18.38 2.17 5.74
N ASN A 95 -17.98 1.57 6.86
CA ASN A 95 -17.50 2.33 8.00
C ASN A 95 -16.05 2.82 7.73
N VAL A 96 -15.92 4.12 7.48
CA VAL A 96 -14.63 4.77 7.18
C VAL A 96 -13.68 4.70 8.38
N LEU A 97 -14.19 4.88 9.59
CA LEU A 97 -13.36 4.88 10.80
C LEU A 97 -12.83 3.50 11.12
N ASP A 98 -13.67 2.46 11.01
CA ASP A 98 -13.23 1.07 11.24
C ASP A 98 -12.15 0.65 10.24
N GLU A 99 -12.32 1.00 8.95
CA GLU A 99 -11.35 0.65 7.93
C GLU A 99 -10.02 1.45 8.08
N ARG A 100 -10.11 2.72 8.52
CA ARG A 100 -8.95 3.53 8.87
C ARG A 100 -8.18 2.91 10.05
N ASP A 101 -8.86 2.56 11.11
CA ASP A 101 -8.23 2.01 12.32
C ASP A 101 -7.64 0.62 12.04
N LYS A 102 -8.27 -0.16 11.15
CA LYS A 102 -7.71 -1.38 10.63
C LYS A 102 -6.40 -1.13 9.86
N TRP A 103 -6.37 -0.11 8.99
CA TRP A 103 -5.15 0.24 8.26
C TRP A 103 -4.02 0.65 9.21
N ILE A 104 -4.31 1.48 10.22
CA ILE A 104 -3.35 1.88 11.27
C ILE A 104 -2.76 0.64 11.96
N THR A 105 -3.62 -0.31 12.34
CA THR A 105 -3.19 -1.57 12.97
C THR A 105 -2.22 -2.35 12.08
N LEU A 106 -2.55 -2.50 10.77
CA LEU A 106 -1.69 -3.18 9.81
C LEU A 106 -0.34 -2.47 9.61
N ILE A 107 -0.32 -1.14 9.56
CA ILE A 107 0.93 -0.36 9.52
C ILE A 107 1.78 -0.62 10.76
N GLY A 108 1.16 -0.71 11.94
CA GLY A 108 1.87 -1.05 13.20
C GLY A 108 2.55 -2.42 13.17
N GLU A 109 1.96 -3.41 12.50
CA GLU A 109 2.48 -4.78 12.44
C GLU A 109 3.85 -4.89 11.74
N TYR A 110 4.24 -3.92 10.91
CA TYR A 110 5.56 -3.91 10.28
C TYR A 110 6.72 -3.83 11.29
N GLY A 111 6.46 -3.42 12.52
CA GLY A 111 7.45 -3.48 13.60
C GLY A 111 7.94 -4.90 13.90
N ASN A 112 7.10 -5.90 13.65
CA ASN A 112 7.37 -7.33 13.86
C ASN A 112 7.40 -8.13 12.54
N TYR A 113 7.65 -7.45 11.40
CA TYR A 113 7.63 -8.10 10.09
C TYR A 113 8.62 -9.24 9.98
N ASN A 114 8.11 -10.44 9.69
CA ASN A 114 8.90 -11.64 9.50
C ASN A 114 8.35 -12.50 8.36
N GLN A 115 8.59 -12.06 7.12
CA GLN A 115 8.26 -12.82 5.90
C GLN A 115 9.55 -13.03 5.10
N PRO A 116 10.28 -14.12 5.34
CA PRO A 116 11.58 -14.36 4.71
C PRO A 116 11.50 -14.58 3.20
N GLU A 117 10.34 -15.05 2.72
CA GLU A 117 10.13 -15.37 1.30
C GLU A 117 8.84 -14.74 0.76
N PHE A 118 8.81 -13.40 0.70
CA PHE A 118 7.66 -12.70 0.14
C PHE A 118 7.66 -12.73 -1.38
N VAL A 119 6.52 -13.12 -1.98
CA VAL A 119 6.33 -13.15 -3.44
C VAL A 119 5.11 -12.28 -3.81
N HIS A 120 5.39 -11.10 -4.35
CA HIS A 120 4.35 -10.20 -4.86
C HIS A 120 3.73 -10.74 -6.14
N TRP A 121 2.41 -10.62 -6.31
CA TRP A 121 1.66 -11.11 -7.47
C TRP A 121 2.18 -10.54 -8.81
N PHE A 122 2.72 -9.32 -8.83
CA PHE A 122 3.28 -8.67 -10.03
C PHE A 122 4.81 -8.66 -10.03
N PHE A 123 5.46 -8.18 -8.96
CA PHE A 123 6.92 -8.00 -8.92
C PHE A 123 7.70 -9.29 -8.71
N GLY A 124 7.08 -10.34 -8.20
CA GLY A 124 7.72 -11.62 -7.88
C GLY A 124 8.41 -11.63 -6.53
N LYS A 125 9.43 -12.48 -6.38
CA LYS A 125 10.21 -12.56 -5.13
C LYS A 125 10.87 -11.20 -4.85
N MET A 126 10.68 -10.71 -3.64
CA MET A 126 11.19 -9.42 -3.17
C MET A 126 12.04 -9.60 -1.93
N THR A 127 13.06 -8.76 -1.77
CA THR A 127 13.80 -8.67 -0.50
C THR A 127 12.98 -7.90 0.55
N LYS A 128 13.35 -8.03 1.82
CA LYS A 128 12.72 -7.28 2.90
C LYS A 128 12.76 -5.77 2.63
N GLU A 129 13.92 -5.25 2.21
CA GLU A 129 14.11 -3.84 1.92
C GLU A 129 13.18 -3.36 0.78
N GLN A 130 13.01 -4.18 -0.26
CA GLN A 130 12.10 -3.88 -1.36
C GLN A 130 10.64 -3.85 -0.90
N VAL A 131 10.24 -4.77 -0.03
CA VAL A 131 8.89 -4.76 0.57
C VAL A 131 8.69 -3.50 1.40
N GLY A 132 9.65 -3.15 2.27
CA GLY A 132 9.55 -1.98 3.12
C GLY A 132 9.46 -0.66 2.35
N CYS A 133 10.25 -0.52 1.28
CA CYS A 133 10.20 0.63 0.40
C CYS A 133 8.87 0.70 -0.37
N LEU A 134 8.40 -0.43 -0.92
CA LEU A 134 7.15 -0.49 -1.67
C LEU A 134 5.95 -0.15 -0.78
N ALA A 135 5.85 -0.75 0.41
CA ALA A 135 4.77 -0.50 1.35
C ALA A 135 4.74 0.98 1.78
N TYR A 136 5.91 1.57 2.10
CA TYR A 136 6.01 3.00 2.37
C TYR A 136 5.48 3.84 1.21
N LYS A 137 6.00 3.61 -0.01
CA LYS A 137 5.63 4.41 -1.19
C LYS A 137 4.16 4.28 -1.55
N HIS A 138 3.59 3.09 -1.40
CA HIS A 138 2.17 2.83 -1.65
C HIS A 138 1.29 3.58 -0.65
N THR A 139 1.62 3.51 0.63
CA THR A 139 0.93 4.24 1.70
C THR A 139 1.03 5.75 1.48
N ASP A 140 2.23 6.30 1.27
CA ASP A 140 2.46 7.73 0.99
C ASP A 140 1.70 8.21 -0.26
N HIS A 141 1.65 7.38 -1.32
CA HIS A 141 0.89 7.69 -2.53
C HIS A 141 -0.60 7.94 -2.24
N HIS A 142 -1.21 7.06 -1.45
CA HIS A 142 -2.64 7.18 -1.12
C HIS A 142 -2.92 8.28 -0.11
N LEU A 143 -2.00 8.55 0.82
CA LEU A 143 -2.10 9.70 1.71
C LEU A 143 -2.05 11.01 0.91
N ARG A 144 -1.09 11.17 0.00
CA ARG A 144 -1.04 12.32 -0.92
C ARG A 144 -2.29 12.42 -1.79
N GLN A 145 -2.85 11.28 -2.21
CA GLN A 145 -4.08 11.26 -3.00
C GLN A 145 -5.24 11.92 -2.25
N PHE A 146 -5.27 11.84 -0.94
CA PHE A 146 -6.31 12.43 -0.09
C PHE A 146 -5.84 13.65 0.70
N ASN A 147 -4.72 14.25 0.30
CA ASN A 147 -4.16 15.47 0.89
C ASN A 147 -3.87 15.35 2.40
N SER A 148 -3.36 14.20 2.78
CA SER A 148 -2.97 13.88 4.14
C SER A 148 -1.46 13.65 4.27
#